data_5ed77802254847a76dd10daa2edd4742
#
_entry.id   5ed77802254847a76dd10daa2edd4742
#
_cell.length_a   1.000
_cell.length_b   1.000
_cell.length_c   1.000
_cell.angle_alpha   90.00
_cell.angle_beta   90.00
_cell.angle_gamma   90.00
#
_symmetry.space_group_name_H-M   'P 1'
#
loop_
_entity.id
_entity.type
_entity.pdbx_description
1 polymer ?
#
loop_
_entity_poly.entity_id
_entity_poly.type
_entity_poly.pdbx_seq_one_letter_code
_entity_poly.pdbx_strand_id
1 'polypeptide(L)'
;ENVVEAIDEAATPHGLSYTQWALNDVDGRVGVATMLMHESGEYIEYDPVFMNAEKNTPQGAGSLISYLKRYSLSAIFGITSDQDDDGNEASGKNNNPKQQTRTQWAS
;
A
#
# COMPACT_ATOMS: atom_id res chain seq x y z
N GLU A 1 10.67 -1.12 5.47
CA GLU A 1 11.75 -1.92 5.01
C GLU A 1 11.44 -3.36 5.08
N ASN A 2 11.06 -3.83 6.26
CA ASN A 2 10.67 -5.21 6.41
C ASN A 2 9.48 -5.55 5.54
N VAL A 3 8.61 -4.60 5.35
CA VAL A 3 7.44 -4.81 4.50
C VAL A 3 7.88 -5.10 3.07
N VAL A 4 8.81 -4.32 2.56
CA VAL A 4 9.27 -4.51 1.19
C VAL A 4 9.96 -5.86 1.03
N GLU A 5 10.80 -6.22 1.97
CA GLU A 5 11.48 -7.50 1.90
C GLU A 5 10.49 -8.67 1.96
N ALA A 6 9.52 -8.55 2.87
CA ALA A 6 8.53 -9.61 3.00
C ALA A 6 7.73 -9.78 1.73
N ILE A 7 7.39 -8.67 1.08
CA ILE A 7 6.62 -8.74 -0.15
C ILE A 7 7.46 -9.34 -1.27
N ASP A 8 8.72 -8.95 -1.37
CA ASP A 8 9.58 -9.50 -2.40
C ASP A 8 9.72 -11.00 -2.24
N GLU A 9 9.90 -11.46 -1.02
CA GLU A 9 10.03 -12.89 -0.79
C GLU A 9 8.77 -13.65 -1.11
N ALA A 10 7.62 -13.05 -0.80
CA ALA A 10 6.36 -13.74 -1.03
C ALA A 10 5.91 -13.66 -2.47
N ALA A 11 6.19 -12.56 -3.14
CA ALA A 11 5.62 -12.31 -4.46
C ALA A 11 6.50 -12.83 -5.60
N THR A 12 7.81 -12.70 -5.48
CA THR A 12 8.70 -13.05 -6.56
C THR A 12 8.56 -14.50 -7.02
N PRO A 13 8.47 -15.48 -6.11
CA PRO A 13 8.32 -16.87 -6.57
C PRO A 13 7.06 -17.11 -7.36
N HIS A 14 6.07 -16.25 -7.23
CA HIS A 14 4.80 -16.41 -7.94
C HIS A 14 4.72 -15.55 -9.19
N GLY A 15 5.84 -14.94 -9.59
CA GLY A 15 5.84 -14.12 -10.79
C GLY A 15 5.18 -12.77 -10.61
N LEU A 16 5.05 -12.30 -9.38
CA LEU A 16 4.40 -11.03 -9.08
C LEU A 16 5.43 -9.95 -8.82
N SER A 17 5.14 -8.77 -9.28
CA SER A 17 5.94 -7.58 -9.00
C SER A 17 5.00 -6.41 -8.87
N TYR A 18 5.55 -5.27 -8.45
CA TYR A 18 4.72 -4.09 -8.28
C TYR A 18 5.53 -2.85 -8.60
N THR A 19 4.80 -1.76 -8.86
CA THR A 19 5.42 -0.46 -9.01
C THR A 19 4.54 0.56 -8.30
N GLN A 20 5.15 1.61 -7.81
CA GLN A 20 4.45 2.69 -7.13
C GLN A 20 4.97 4.01 -7.64
N TRP A 21 4.09 5.01 -7.62
CA TRP A 21 4.51 6.35 -8.01
C TRP A 21 3.74 7.37 -7.19
N ALA A 22 4.38 8.53 -7.00
CA ALA A 22 3.82 9.61 -6.23
C ALA A 22 3.07 10.57 -7.15
N LEU A 23 2.04 11.19 -6.62
CA LEU A 23 1.26 12.15 -7.38
C LEU A 23 0.59 13.12 -6.41
N ASN A 24 -0.01 14.16 -6.98
CA ASN A 24 -0.76 15.15 -6.22
C ASN A 24 -2.16 15.22 -6.77
N ASP A 25 -3.11 15.54 -5.91
CA ASP A 25 -4.46 15.78 -6.39
C ASP A 25 -4.68 17.29 -6.56
N VAL A 26 -5.89 17.64 -6.94
CA VAL A 26 -6.21 19.05 -7.21
C VAL A 26 -6.13 19.91 -5.98
N ASP A 27 -6.24 19.32 -4.82
CA ASP A 27 -6.17 20.05 -3.55
C ASP A 27 -4.75 20.11 -3.00
N GLY A 28 -3.79 19.57 -3.73
CA GLY A 28 -2.41 19.60 -3.28
C GLY A 28 -2.05 18.50 -2.30
N ARG A 29 -2.94 17.54 -2.08
CA ARG A 29 -2.60 16.43 -1.23
C ARG A 29 -1.60 15.51 -1.93
N VAL A 30 -0.80 14.85 -1.12
CA VAL A 30 0.21 13.92 -1.62
C VAL A 30 -0.40 12.53 -1.68
N GLY A 31 -0.16 11.83 -2.76
CA GLY A 31 -0.68 10.50 -2.93
C GLY A 31 0.34 9.52 -3.46
N VAL A 32 0.01 8.26 -3.34
CA VAL A 32 0.81 7.17 -3.89
C VAL A 32 -0.13 6.20 -4.57
N ALA A 33 0.19 5.88 -5.80
CA ALA A 33 -0.54 4.88 -6.57
C ALA A 33 0.31 3.61 -6.65
N THR A 34 -0.35 2.48 -6.75
CA THR A 34 0.31 1.18 -6.79
C THR A 34 -0.27 0.35 -7.92
N MET A 35 0.58 -0.35 -8.63
CA MET A 35 0.16 -1.30 -9.64
C MET A 35 0.83 -2.63 -9.37
N LEU A 36 0.04 -3.69 -9.34
CA LEU A 36 0.52 -5.05 -9.17
C LEU A 36 0.55 -5.71 -10.54
N MET A 37 1.67 -6.37 -10.86
CA MET A 37 1.85 -6.95 -12.17
C MET A 37 2.23 -8.42 -12.03
N HIS A 38 1.83 -9.20 -13.02
CA HIS A 38 2.18 -10.61 -13.08
C HIS A 38 2.95 -10.89 -14.36
N GLU A 39 3.80 -11.92 -14.32
CA GLU A 39 4.64 -12.23 -15.47
C GLU A 39 3.82 -12.61 -16.70
N SER A 40 2.56 -12.95 -16.51
CA SER A 40 1.68 -13.25 -17.64
C SER A 40 1.29 -12.01 -18.43
N GLY A 41 1.58 -10.84 -17.92
CA GLY A 41 1.15 -9.58 -18.52
C GLY A 41 -0.08 -8.99 -17.90
N GLU A 42 -0.72 -9.72 -17.00
CA GLU A 42 -1.87 -9.19 -16.30
C GLU A 42 -1.44 -8.24 -15.21
N TYR A 43 -2.30 -7.28 -14.91
CA TYR A 43 -1.98 -6.30 -13.89
C TYR A 43 -3.24 -5.77 -13.24
N ILE A 44 -3.06 -5.21 -12.06
CA ILE A 44 -4.14 -4.54 -11.33
C ILE A 44 -3.61 -3.19 -10.90
N GLU A 45 -4.36 -2.15 -11.22
CA GLU A 45 -4.00 -0.80 -10.83
C GLU A 45 -4.92 -0.39 -9.70
N TYR A 46 -4.35 -0.07 -8.55
CA TYR A 46 -5.11 0.31 -7.38
C TYR A 46 -5.30 1.82 -7.34
N ASP A 47 -6.42 2.24 -6.78
CA ASP A 47 -6.69 3.65 -6.62
C ASP A 47 -5.63 4.28 -5.72
N PRO A 48 -5.22 5.50 -6.02
CA PRO A 48 -4.23 6.17 -5.18
C PRO A 48 -4.77 6.46 -3.78
N VAL A 49 -3.86 6.50 -2.82
CA VAL A 49 -4.16 6.92 -1.47
C VAL A 49 -3.58 8.31 -1.28
N PHE A 50 -4.39 9.23 -0.77
CA PHE A 50 -3.99 10.62 -0.61
C PHE A 50 -4.06 11.05 0.84
N MET A 51 -3.12 11.88 1.24
CA MET A 51 -3.12 12.49 2.56
C MET A 51 -2.46 13.86 2.48
N ASN A 52 -2.79 14.71 3.44
CA ASN A 52 -2.15 16.00 3.58
C ASN A 52 -0.82 15.82 4.31
N ALA A 53 0.24 16.41 3.75
CA ALA A 53 1.50 16.42 4.45
C ALA A 53 1.37 17.33 5.68
N GLU A 54 2.00 16.88 6.76
CA GLU A 54 1.94 17.64 7.99
C GLU A 54 2.60 19.00 7.81
N LYS A 55 3.69 19.01 7.05
CA LYS A 55 4.39 20.25 6.72
C LYS A 55 4.54 20.32 5.21
N ASN A 56 4.32 21.53 4.69
CA ASN A 56 4.41 21.74 3.26
C ASN A 56 5.86 22.02 2.86
N THR A 57 6.69 21.01 3.03
CA THR A 57 8.11 21.08 2.69
C THR A 57 8.49 19.83 1.93
N PRO A 58 9.61 19.87 1.19
CA PRO A 58 10.05 18.65 0.51
C PRO A 58 10.29 17.50 1.48
N GLN A 59 10.82 17.79 2.66
CA GLN A 59 11.06 16.76 3.64
C GLN A 59 9.77 16.18 4.17
N GLY A 60 8.78 17.03 4.43
CA GLY A 60 7.48 16.55 4.90
C GLY A 60 6.79 15.71 3.85
N ALA A 61 6.85 16.13 2.60
CA ALA A 61 6.25 15.35 1.52
C ALA A 61 6.97 14.02 1.35
N GLY A 62 8.29 14.02 1.45
CA GLY A 62 9.04 12.78 1.31
C GLY A 62 8.71 11.78 2.38
N SER A 63 8.59 12.26 3.63
CA SER A 63 8.23 11.37 4.72
C SER A 63 6.84 10.76 4.50
N LEU A 64 5.91 11.57 4.05
CA LEU A 64 4.56 11.11 3.81
C LEU A 64 4.54 10.09 2.67
N ILE A 65 5.29 10.34 1.61
CA ILE A 65 5.34 9.41 0.49
C ILE A 65 5.87 8.06 0.95
N SER A 66 6.92 8.06 1.75
CA SER A 66 7.47 6.81 2.27
C SER A 66 6.43 6.06 3.11
N TYR A 67 5.71 6.79 3.93
CA TYR A 67 4.67 6.20 4.75
C TYR A 67 3.56 5.61 3.87
N LEU A 68 3.12 6.36 2.87
CA LEU A 68 2.03 5.91 2.02
C LEU A 68 2.43 4.71 1.18
N LYS A 69 3.69 4.65 0.76
CA LYS A 69 4.15 3.50 0.01
C LYS A 69 4.05 2.23 0.84
N ARG A 70 4.52 2.27 2.08
CA ARG A 70 4.44 1.11 2.95
C ARG A 70 3.00 0.79 3.32
N TYR A 71 2.22 1.83 3.58
CA TYR A 71 0.81 1.63 3.92
C TYR A 71 0.07 0.93 2.79
N SER A 72 0.28 1.38 1.56
CA SER A 72 -0.40 0.80 0.42
C SER A 72 0.02 -0.65 0.20
N LEU A 73 1.30 -0.94 0.29
CA LEU A 73 1.78 -2.29 0.10
C LEU A 73 1.26 -3.21 1.18
N SER A 74 1.25 -2.74 2.43
CA SER A 74 0.73 -3.56 3.51
C SER A 74 -0.74 -3.88 3.30
N ALA A 75 -1.50 -2.91 2.85
CA ALA A 75 -2.92 -3.11 2.62
C ALA A 75 -3.16 -4.09 1.47
N ILE A 76 -2.38 -3.95 0.40
CA ILE A 76 -2.59 -4.78 -0.79
C ILE A 76 -2.18 -6.23 -0.53
N PHE A 77 -1.06 -6.42 0.13
CA PHE A 77 -0.55 -7.76 0.36
C PHE A 77 -0.93 -8.36 1.71
N GLY A 78 -1.64 -7.58 2.55
CA GLY A 78 -2.12 -8.11 3.81
C GLY A 78 -1.02 -8.34 4.83
N ILE A 79 0.03 -7.56 4.77
CA ILE A 79 1.16 -7.70 5.69
C ILE A 79 0.99 -6.71 6.84
N THR A 80 1.28 -7.16 8.05
CA THR A 80 1.22 -6.29 9.21
C THR A 80 2.61 -6.16 9.82
N SER A 81 2.85 -5.00 10.38
CA SER A 81 4.07 -4.74 11.13
C SER A 81 3.77 -4.77 12.61
N ASP A 82 4.81 -4.64 13.42
CA ASP A 82 4.61 -4.61 14.86
C ASP A 82 3.68 -3.48 15.26
N GLN A 83 3.82 -2.34 14.62
CA GLN A 83 2.94 -1.22 14.93
C GLN A 83 1.52 -1.51 14.52
N ASP A 84 1.37 -2.17 13.40
CA ASP A 84 0.03 -2.52 12.95
C ASP A 84 -0.59 -3.54 13.87
N ASP A 85 0.21 -4.39 14.49
CA ASP A 85 -0.32 -5.35 15.43
C ASP A 85 -1.03 -4.67 16.58
N ASP A 86 -0.45 -3.58 17.08
CA ASP A 86 -1.12 -2.85 18.14
C ASP A 86 -2.44 -2.30 17.67
N GLY A 87 -2.46 -1.76 16.47
CA GLY A 87 -3.70 -1.26 15.91
C GLY A 87 -4.68 -2.37 15.66
N ASN A 88 -4.19 -3.52 15.27
CA ASN A 88 -5.06 -4.64 15.00
C ASN A 88 -5.80 -5.12 16.23
N GLU A 89 -5.14 -5.10 17.36
CA GLU A 89 -5.82 -5.50 18.57
C GLU A 89 -7.01 -4.61 18.86
N ALA A 90 -6.84 -3.33 18.63
CA ALA A 90 -7.91 -2.40 18.89
C ALA A 90 -9.03 -2.53 17.90
N SER A 91 -8.72 -2.90 16.65
CA SER A 91 -9.69 -2.91 15.59
C SER A 91 -9.70 -4.20 14.81
N GLY A 92 -9.27 -5.27 15.43
CA GLY A 92 -9.12 -6.52 14.71
C GLY A 92 -10.40 -7.00 14.05
N LYS A 93 -11.51 -6.77 14.68
CA LYS A 93 -12.78 -7.19 14.12
C LYS A 93 -13.16 -6.39 12.89
N ASN A 94 -12.55 -5.26 12.68
CA ASN A 94 -12.87 -4.41 11.54
C ASN A 94 -12.09 -4.77 10.30
N ASN A 95 -11.13 -5.65 10.41
CA ASN A 95 -10.30 -6.00 9.27
C ASN A 95 -11.02 -6.86 8.27
N ASN A 96 -12.01 -7.58 8.71
CA ASN A 96 -12.67 -8.55 7.85
C ASN A 96 -13.29 -7.94 6.60
N PRO A 97 -14.00 -6.84 6.72
CA PRO A 97 -14.62 -6.26 5.51
C PRO A 97 -13.61 -5.88 4.45
N LYS A 98 -12.44 -5.43 4.88
CA LYS A 98 -11.43 -5.04 3.91
C LYS A 98 -10.93 -6.22 3.13
N GLN A 99 -10.77 -7.32 3.79
CA GLN A 99 -10.28 -8.51 3.13
C GLN A 99 -11.28 -9.03 2.12
N GLN A 100 -12.54 -8.92 2.42
CA GLN A 100 -13.56 -9.32 1.47
C GLN A 100 -13.49 -8.50 0.21
N THR A 101 -13.22 -7.23 0.35
CA THR A 101 -13.12 -6.37 -0.81
C THR A 101 -12.01 -6.83 -1.74
N ARG A 102 -10.87 -7.18 -1.17
CA ARG A 102 -9.77 -7.66 -2.00
C ARG A 102 -10.11 -8.96 -2.70
N THR A 103 -10.85 -9.79 -2.04
CA THR A 103 -11.22 -11.07 -2.63
C THR A 103 -12.04 -10.90 -3.88
N GLN A 104 -12.85 -9.87 -3.93
CA GLN A 104 -13.72 -9.67 -5.07
C GLN A 104 -12.95 -9.45 -6.36
N TRP A 105 -11.92 -8.63 -6.31
CA TRP A 105 -11.20 -8.38 -7.55
C TRP A 105 -10.32 -9.56 -7.94
N ALA A 106 -10.02 -10.40 -7.00
CA ALA A 106 -9.24 -11.59 -7.32
C ALA A 106 -10.05 -12.59 -8.12
N SER A 107 -11.33 -12.53 -7.98
CA SER A 107 -12.17 -13.45 -8.74
C SER A 107 -12.51 -12.86 -10.09
#